data_ebf6fb39589d61c88298237a84308e38
#
_entry.id   ebf6fb39589d61c88298237a84308e38
#
_cell.length_a   1.000
_cell.length_b   1.000
_cell.length_c   1.000
_cell.angle_alpha   90.00
_cell.angle_beta   90.00
_cell.angle_gamma   90.00
#
_symmetry.space_group_name_H-M   'P 1'
#
loop_
_entity.id
_entity.type
_entity.pdbx_description
1 polymer ?
#
loop_
_entity_poly.entity_id
_entity_poly.type
_entity_poly.pdbx_seq_one_letter_code
_entity_poly.pdbx_strand_id
1 'polypeptide(L)'
;MTAILIALMIFSGCKTNEDTKSKKAEEFANLFFEQVKVLQKTDNRIFNLEELNDNADDEAKKTVKKYYDDMREYISEEQLIKYLNDQELLSTKYYESNVTDYKIENFKAVPSDKKEGAIDATFDVTFINDSKAEIAKKSYKIRCMFDGDKMVDAFGEMFPPTEISQNK
;
A
#
# COMPACT_ATOMS: atom_id res chain seq x y z
N MET A 1 22.08 54.38 -0.46
CA MET A 1 21.66 53.31 0.47
C MET A 1 20.28 52.85 0.04
N THR A 2 20.19 51.75 -0.63
CA THR A 2 18.91 51.02 -0.85
C THR A 2 19.20 49.92 -1.87
N ALA A 3 19.30 48.72 -1.43
CA ALA A 3 19.00 47.52 -2.21
C ALA A 3 19.56 46.31 -1.48
N ILE A 4 18.77 45.66 -0.68
CA ILE A 4 18.88 44.23 -0.33
C ILE A 4 17.55 43.88 0.39
N LEU A 5 16.58 43.41 -0.35
CA LEU A 5 15.38 42.74 0.24
C LEU A 5 14.50 42.12 -0.87
N ILE A 6 15.05 41.26 -1.71
CA ILE A 6 14.26 40.37 -2.58
C ILE A 6 15.09 39.10 -2.80
N ALA A 7 15.07 38.17 -1.86
CA ALA A 7 15.56 36.81 -2.10
C ALA A 7 15.14 35.83 -0.97
N LEU A 8 13.87 35.83 -0.57
CA LEU A 8 13.44 34.92 0.51
C LEU A 8 12.03 34.33 0.30
N MET A 9 11.52 34.22 -0.92
CA MET A 9 10.17 33.67 -1.13
C MET A 9 10.06 32.56 -2.19
N ILE A 10 11.09 31.77 -2.44
CA ILE A 10 10.98 30.69 -3.43
C ILE A 10 11.14 29.28 -2.85
N PHE A 11 11.33 29.11 -1.54
CA PHE A 11 11.57 27.79 -0.95
C PHE A 11 10.37 27.15 -0.23
N SER A 12 9.22 27.78 -0.13
CA SER A 12 8.07 27.20 0.59
C SER A 12 7.11 26.35 -0.27
N GLY A 13 7.21 26.42 -1.60
CA GLY A 13 6.30 25.67 -2.50
C GLY A 13 6.70 24.21 -2.72
N CYS A 14 8.00 23.88 -2.71
CA CYS A 14 8.44 22.50 -2.97
C CYS A 14 8.23 21.57 -1.77
N LYS A 15 8.39 22.05 -0.54
CA LYS A 15 8.22 21.20 0.66
C LYS A 15 6.80 20.69 0.85
N THR A 16 5.79 21.49 0.58
CA THR A 16 4.37 21.08 0.76
C THR A 16 3.93 20.00 -0.23
N ASN A 17 4.48 19.98 -1.43
CA ASN A 17 4.15 18.97 -2.44
C ASN A 17 4.80 17.61 -2.13
N GLU A 18 6.07 17.58 -1.72
CA GLU A 18 6.77 16.36 -1.33
C GLU A 18 6.17 15.73 -0.06
N ASP A 19 5.78 16.54 0.93
CA ASP A 19 5.10 16.06 2.14
C ASP A 19 3.75 15.41 1.79
N THR A 20 2.99 15.99 0.86
CA THR A 20 1.72 15.43 0.39
C THR A 20 1.92 14.09 -0.31
N LYS A 21 2.91 13.99 -1.19
CA LYS A 21 3.23 12.74 -1.89
C LYS A 21 3.73 11.66 -0.93
N SER A 22 4.59 12.03 0.02
CA SER A 22 5.08 11.12 1.06
C SER A 22 3.93 10.54 1.88
N LYS A 23 2.97 11.38 2.29
CA LYS A 23 1.78 10.97 3.02
C LYS A 23 0.92 10.00 2.20
N LYS A 24 0.71 10.26 0.90
CA LYS A 24 -0.03 9.34 0.02
C LYS A 24 0.66 8.00 -0.18
N ALA A 25 1.99 7.99 -0.25
CA ALA A 25 2.76 6.75 -0.29
C ALA A 25 2.58 5.91 1.00
N GLU A 26 2.50 6.58 2.17
CA GLU A 26 2.23 5.92 3.44
C GLU A 26 0.78 5.41 3.53
N GLU A 27 -0.19 6.21 3.08
CA GLU A 27 -1.60 5.81 2.99
C GLU A 27 -1.77 4.58 2.09
N PHE A 28 -1.11 4.56 0.93
CA PHE A 28 -1.10 3.40 0.05
C PHE A 28 -0.48 2.16 0.71
N ALA A 29 0.67 2.29 1.38
CA ALA A 29 1.30 1.17 2.07
C ALA A 29 0.37 0.58 3.15
N ASN A 30 -0.29 1.43 3.93
CA ASN A 30 -1.29 0.99 4.91
C ASN A 30 -2.48 0.29 4.24
N LEU A 31 -3.02 0.87 3.18
CA LEU A 31 -4.12 0.26 2.42
C LEU A 31 -3.72 -1.09 1.84
N PHE A 32 -2.50 -1.21 1.28
CA PHE A 32 -2.03 -2.47 0.71
C PHE A 32 -2.03 -3.60 1.76
N PHE A 33 -1.55 -3.36 2.97
CA PHE A 33 -1.51 -4.37 4.03
C PHE A 33 -2.86 -4.56 4.75
N GLU A 34 -3.85 -3.69 4.54
CA GLU A 34 -5.23 -3.92 5.03
C GLU A 34 -5.84 -5.20 4.45
N GLN A 35 -5.27 -5.75 3.36
CA GLN A 35 -5.62 -7.08 2.84
C GLN A 35 -5.67 -8.17 3.92
N VAL A 36 -4.79 -8.09 4.92
CA VAL A 36 -4.77 -9.03 6.06
C VAL A 36 -6.13 -9.07 6.74
N LYS A 37 -6.70 -7.90 7.03
CA LYS A 37 -8.00 -7.78 7.69
C LYS A 37 -9.18 -8.08 6.74
N VAL A 38 -9.02 -7.76 5.46
CA VAL A 38 -10.02 -8.11 4.43
C VAL A 38 -10.17 -9.62 4.34
N LEU A 39 -9.06 -10.37 4.27
CA LEU A 39 -9.05 -11.82 4.22
C LEU A 39 -9.70 -12.45 5.44
N GLN A 40 -9.46 -11.92 6.64
CA GLN A 40 -10.09 -12.39 7.86
C GLN A 40 -11.62 -12.13 7.86
N LYS A 41 -12.04 -10.93 7.47
CA LYS A 41 -13.47 -10.56 7.41
C LYS A 41 -14.25 -11.36 6.37
N THR A 42 -13.60 -11.82 5.33
CA THR A 42 -14.22 -12.56 4.24
C THR A 42 -14.05 -14.05 4.33
N ASP A 43 -13.48 -14.56 5.43
CA ASP A 43 -13.17 -15.98 5.65
C ASP A 43 -12.37 -16.56 4.47
N ASN A 44 -11.34 -15.84 4.04
CA ASN A 44 -10.49 -16.16 2.89
C ASN A 44 -11.25 -16.30 1.54
N ARG A 45 -12.46 -15.80 1.44
CA ARG A 45 -13.21 -15.79 0.17
C ARG A 45 -12.67 -14.67 -0.71
N ILE A 46 -11.91 -15.05 -1.74
CA ILE A 46 -11.37 -14.14 -2.74
C ILE A 46 -12.29 -14.18 -3.95
N PHE A 47 -12.74 -13.02 -4.38
CA PHE A 47 -13.56 -12.86 -5.58
C PHE A 47 -12.70 -12.26 -6.69
N ASN A 48 -12.82 -12.78 -7.90
CA ASN A 48 -12.22 -12.13 -9.05
C ASN A 48 -12.95 -10.81 -9.37
N LEU A 49 -12.31 -9.93 -10.16
CA LEU A 49 -12.87 -8.62 -10.46
C LEU A 49 -14.19 -8.68 -11.25
N GLU A 50 -14.42 -9.76 -12.02
CA GLU A 50 -15.66 -9.96 -12.77
C GLU A 50 -16.83 -10.31 -11.86
N GLU A 51 -16.61 -11.19 -10.88
CA GLU A 51 -17.62 -11.59 -9.89
C GLU A 51 -18.10 -10.42 -9.01
N LEU A 52 -17.26 -9.38 -8.84
CA LEU A 52 -17.60 -8.19 -8.06
C LEU A 52 -18.53 -7.23 -8.80
N ASN A 53 -18.65 -7.35 -10.13
CA ASN A 53 -19.55 -6.50 -10.93
C ASN A 53 -21.01 -6.94 -10.87
N ASP A 54 -21.29 -8.20 -10.47
CA ASP A 54 -22.64 -8.66 -10.21
C ASP A 54 -23.12 -8.18 -8.84
N ASN A 55 -24.33 -7.66 -8.75
CA ASN A 55 -24.98 -7.06 -7.58
C ASN A 55 -24.56 -7.70 -6.25
N ALA A 56 -23.68 -7.01 -5.54
CA ALA A 56 -22.99 -7.54 -4.38
C ALA A 56 -23.89 -7.54 -3.13
N ASP A 57 -24.79 -8.51 -3.01
CA ASP A 57 -25.61 -8.69 -1.79
C ASP A 57 -24.87 -9.41 -0.67
N ASP A 58 -23.82 -10.16 -0.99
CA ASP A 58 -22.94 -10.81 -0.01
C ASP A 58 -22.02 -9.80 0.66
N GLU A 59 -21.95 -9.79 1.99
CA GLU A 59 -21.11 -8.89 2.78
C GLU A 59 -19.61 -9.06 2.43
N ALA A 60 -19.17 -10.28 2.15
CA ALA A 60 -17.81 -10.55 1.73
C ALA A 60 -17.50 -9.90 0.37
N LYS A 61 -18.41 -9.98 -0.61
CA LYS A 61 -18.26 -9.31 -1.91
C LYS A 61 -18.18 -7.79 -1.75
N LYS A 62 -19.04 -7.21 -0.90
CA LYS A 62 -19.00 -5.76 -0.60
C LYS A 62 -17.66 -5.34 0.01
N THR A 63 -17.13 -6.15 0.91
CA THR A 63 -15.85 -5.89 1.59
C THR A 63 -14.70 -5.91 0.58
N VAL A 64 -14.62 -6.94 -0.26
CA VAL A 64 -13.58 -7.06 -1.29
C VAL A 64 -13.73 -5.97 -2.36
N LYS A 65 -14.98 -5.71 -2.81
CA LYS A 65 -15.25 -4.64 -3.77
C LYS A 65 -14.76 -3.29 -3.26
N LYS A 66 -15.14 -2.94 -2.03
CA LYS A 66 -14.69 -1.68 -1.42
C LYS A 66 -13.16 -1.60 -1.39
N TYR A 67 -12.50 -2.68 -0.98
CA TYR A 67 -11.04 -2.73 -0.95
C TYR A 67 -10.41 -2.48 -2.32
N TYR A 68 -10.94 -3.09 -3.39
CA TYR A 68 -10.47 -2.83 -4.75
C TYR A 68 -10.75 -1.41 -5.22
N ASP A 69 -11.92 -0.86 -4.88
CA ASP A 69 -12.26 0.52 -5.23
C ASP A 69 -11.31 1.50 -4.52
N ASP A 70 -11.00 1.26 -3.24
CA ASP A 70 -10.03 2.05 -2.48
C ASP A 70 -8.61 1.95 -3.10
N MET A 71 -8.17 0.75 -3.55
CA MET A 71 -6.89 0.55 -4.21
C MET A 71 -6.77 1.31 -5.55
N ARG A 72 -7.86 1.37 -6.34
CA ARG A 72 -7.92 2.11 -7.62
C ARG A 72 -7.76 3.62 -7.47
N GLU A 73 -7.87 4.16 -6.26
CA GLU A 73 -7.56 5.57 -6.01
C GLU A 73 -6.05 5.85 -6.06
N TYR A 74 -5.20 4.82 -5.90
CA TYR A 74 -3.75 4.93 -5.82
C TYR A 74 -3.01 4.30 -6.99
N ILE A 75 -3.55 3.24 -7.59
CA ILE A 75 -2.87 2.48 -8.66
C ILE A 75 -3.79 2.26 -9.85
N SER A 76 -3.17 2.01 -11.01
CA SER A 76 -3.89 1.66 -12.24
C SER A 76 -4.54 0.27 -12.12
N GLU A 77 -5.56 0.03 -12.96
CA GLU A 77 -6.20 -1.30 -13.06
C GLU A 77 -5.18 -2.37 -13.48
N GLU A 78 -4.25 -2.04 -14.38
CA GLU A 78 -3.20 -2.96 -14.83
C GLU A 78 -2.30 -3.39 -13.66
N GLN A 79 -1.91 -2.44 -12.81
CA GLN A 79 -1.08 -2.74 -11.65
C GLN A 79 -1.85 -3.51 -10.57
N LEU A 80 -3.13 -3.21 -10.38
CA LEU A 80 -4.00 -3.96 -9.48
C LEU A 80 -4.10 -5.42 -9.89
N ILE A 81 -4.38 -5.69 -11.18
CA ILE A 81 -4.43 -7.04 -11.75
C ILE A 81 -3.10 -7.76 -11.59
N LYS A 82 -1.98 -7.05 -11.81
CA LYS A 82 -0.65 -7.63 -11.62
C LYS A 82 -0.42 -8.08 -10.19
N TYR A 83 -0.71 -7.25 -9.19
CA TYR A 83 -0.56 -7.62 -7.77
C TYR A 83 -1.43 -8.83 -7.39
N LEU A 84 -2.63 -8.95 -7.96
CA LEU A 84 -3.49 -10.11 -7.76
C LEU A 84 -2.90 -11.38 -8.39
N ASN A 85 -2.46 -11.31 -9.63
CA ASN A 85 -1.89 -12.44 -10.36
C ASN A 85 -0.57 -12.93 -9.73
N ASP A 86 0.25 -12.02 -9.24
CA ASP A 86 1.52 -12.33 -8.59
C ASP A 86 1.33 -12.81 -7.12
N GLN A 87 0.08 -12.84 -6.63
CA GLN A 87 -0.26 -13.20 -5.25
C GLN A 87 0.39 -12.28 -4.19
N GLU A 88 0.67 -11.05 -4.55
CA GLU A 88 1.12 -10.02 -3.63
C GLU A 88 -0.09 -9.41 -2.89
N LEU A 89 -1.21 -9.25 -3.59
CA LEU A 89 -2.47 -8.74 -3.05
C LEU A 89 -3.45 -9.88 -2.78
N LEU A 90 -4.17 -9.81 -1.66
CA LEU A 90 -5.08 -10.84 -1.16
C LEU A 90 -4.45 -12.24 -1.11
N SER A 91 -3.18 -12.28 -0.72
CA SER A 91 -2.45 -13.55 -0.62
C SER A 91 -3.04 -14.44 0.47
N THR A 92 -3.46 -15.65 0.09
CA THR A 92 -4.00 -16.65 1.03
C THR A 92 -3.04 -17.04 2.14
N LYS A 93 -1.73 -16.83 1.93
CA LYS A 93 -0.69 -17.09 2.94
C LYS A 93 -0.93 -16.36 4.25
N TYR A 94 -1.48 -15.14 4.21
CA TYR A 94 -1.81 -14.41 5.44
C TYR A 94 -2.90 -15.11 6.25
N TYR A 95 -3.93 -15.60 5.57
CA TYR A 95 -5.02 -16.33 6.22
C TYR A 95 -4.57 -17.70 6.73
N GLU A 96 -3.89 -18.47 5.89
CA GLU A 96 -3.37 -19.81 6.22
C GLU A 96 -2.43 -19.79 7.44
N SER A 97 -1.75 -18.67 7.68
CA SER A 97 -0.81 -18.50 8.80
C SER A 97 -1.41 -17.74 9.99
N ASN A 98 -2.73 -17.57 10.03
CA ASN A 98 -3.45 -16.85 11.09
C ASN A 98 -2.94 -15.42 11.31
N VAL A 99 -2.48 -14.74 10.25
CA VAL A 99 -2.15 -13.32 10.34
C VAL A 99 -3.45 -12.53 10.42
N THR A 100 -3.66 -11.83 11.52
CA THR A 100 -4.91 -11.09 11.78
C THR A 100 -4.71 -9.58 11.83
N ASP A 101 -3.46 -9.13 11.98
CA ASP A 101 -3.12 -7.71 12.05
C ASP A 101 -1.71 -7.47 11.54
N TYR A 102 -1.38 -6.20 11.34
CA TYR A 102 -0.06 -5.75 10.91
C TYR A 102 0.27 -4.40 11.53
N LYS A 103 1.56 -4.04 11.54
CA LYS A 103 2.05 -2.73 11.96
C LYS A 103 3.13 -2.26 11.00
N ILE A 104 2.95 -1.06 10.44
CA ILE A 104 3.98 -0.40 9.64
C ILE A 104 4.84 0.48 10.55
N GLU A 105 6.15 0.34 10.42
CA GLU A 105 7.14 1.08 11.19
C GLU A 105 8.25 1.61 10.28
N ASN A 106 9.01 2.58 10.77
CA ASN A 106 10.19 3.12 10.09
C ASN A 106 9.91 3.63 8.67
N PHE A 107 8.69 4.11 8.41
CA PHE A 107 8.33 4.65 7.11
C PHE A 107 9.21 5.84 6.75
N LYS A 108 9.84 5.78 5.59
CA LYS A 108 10.65 6.85 5.01
C LYS A 108 10.33 6.98 3.54
N ALA A 109 10.05 8.19 3.10
CA ALA A 109 9.77 8.49 1.71
C ALA A 109 10.67 9.64 1.25
N VAL A 110 11.27 9.48 0.09
CA VAL A 110 12.18 10.47 -0.51
C VAL A 110 11.88 10.61 -2.00
N PRO A 111 12.13 11.78 -2.61
CA PRO A 111 12.08 11.91 -4.06
C PRO A 111 12.96 10.86 -4.73
N SER A 112 12.43 10.23 -5.79
CA SER A 112 13.18 9.20 -6.49
C SER A 112 14.32 9.81 -7.32
N ASP A 113 15.52 9.27 -7.16
CA ASP A 113 16.68 9.60 -7.99
C ASP A 113 16.62 8.97 -9.39
N LYS A 114 15.73 8.00 -9.59
CA LYS A 114 15.60 7.22 -10.83
C LYS A 114 14.44 7.67 -11.71
N LYS A 115 13.47 8.39 -11.16
CA LYS A 115 12.27 8.81 -11.88
C LYS A 115 11.76 10.14 -11.35
N GLU A 116 11.81 11.16 -12.19
CA GLU A 116 11.27 12.49 -11.86
C GLU A 116 9.79 12.41 -11.50
N GLY A 117 9.41 13.13 -10.44
CA GLY A 117 8.04 13.18 -9.94
C GLY A 117 7.60 11.98 -9.10
N ALA A 118 8.42 10.92 -9.01
CA ALA A 118 8.15 9.75 -8.18
C ALA A 118 8.72 9.90 -6.76
N ILE A 119 8.17 9.10 -5.83
CA ILE A 119 8.66 8.93 -4.46
C ILE A 119 9.12 7.48 -4.29
N ASP A 120 10.33 7.28 -3.80
CA ASP A 120 10.81 5.99 -3.30
C ASP A 120 10.54 5.92 -1.80
N ALA A 121 9.76 4.93 -1.36
CA ALA A 121 9.45 4.71 0.05
C ALA A 121 10.01 3.37 0.54
N THR A 122 10.48 3.36 1.79
CA THR A 122 10.94 2.16 2.50
C THR A 122 10.26 2.11 3.86
N PHE A 123 9.88 0.92 4.29
CA PHE A 123 9.23 0.70 5.57
C PHE A 123 9.35 -0.75 6.02
N ASP A 124 9.15 -0.98 7.32
CA ASP A 124 9.07 -2.32 7.89
C ASP A 124 7.61 -2.66 8.18
N VAL A 125 7.24 -3.92 7.96
CA VAL A 125 5.93 -4.44 8.36
C VAL A 125 6.15 -5.61 9.32
N THR A 126 5.55 -5.49 10.50
CA THR A 126 5.44 -6.55 11.49
C THR A 126 4.06 -7.19 11.36
N PHE A 127 4.01 -8.50 11.20
CA PHE A 127 2.78 -9.29 11.07
C PHE A 127 2.43 -9.95 12.40
N ILE A 128 1.16 -9.88 12.76
CA ILE A 128 0.64 -10.24 14.09
C ILE A 128 -0.46 -11.28 13.91
N ASN A 129 -0.44 -12.33 14.74
CA ASN A 129 -1.45 -13.37 14.73
C ASN A 129 -2.63 -13.05 15.66
N ASP A 130 -3.60 -13.97 15.74
CA ASP A 130 -4.78 -13.90 16.60
C ASP A 130 -4.45 -13.84 18.11
N SER A 131 -3.33 -14.44 18.52
CA SER A 131 -2.82 -14.38 19.90
C SER A 131 -2.08 -13.09 20.24
N LYS A 132 -2.04 -12.11 19.30
CA LYS A 132 -1.30 -10.87 19.42
C LYS A 132 0.23 -11.02 19.46
N ALA A 133 0.74 -12.15 19.01
CA ALA A 133 2.17 -12.37 18.86
C ALA A 133 2.69 -11.90 17.50
N GLU A 134 3.86 -11.30 17.49
CA GLU A 134 4.61 -11.01 16.27
C GLU A 134 5.13 -12.32 15.68
N ILE A 135 4.78 -12.64 14.43
CA ILE A 135 5.14 -13.89 13.77
C ILE A 135 6.12 -13.72 12.63
N ALA A 136 6.19 -12.53 12.06
CA ALA A 136 7.17 -12.19 11.03
C ALA A 136 7.37 -10.68 10.96
N LYS A 137 8.55 -10.27 10.49
CA LYS A 137 8.86 -8.88 10.15
C LYS A 137 9.60 -8.84 8.81
N LYS A 138 9.19 -7.93 7.91
CA LYS A 138 9.84 -7.74 6.62
C LYS A 138 9.93 -6.27 6.25
N SER A 139 11.09 -5.87 5.68
CA SER A 139 11.28 -4.55 5.10
C SER A 139 10.83 -4.55 3.64
N TYR A 140 10.14 -3.50 3.26
CA TYR A 140 9.63 -3.28 1.91
C TYR A 140 10.20 -2.00 1.30
N LYS A 141 10.28 -2.01 -0.02
CA LYS A 141 10.62 -0.83 -0.81
C LYS A 141 9.66 -0.72 -1.98
N ILE A 142 9.03 0.45 -2.11
CA ILE A 142 8.11 0.76 -3.20
C ILE A 142 8.52 2.07 -3.89
N ARG A 143 8.15 2.20 -5.15
CA ARG A 143 8.18 3.46 -5.90
C ARG A 143 6.77 3.87 -6.24
N CYS A 144 6.35 5.01 -5.74
CA CYS A 144 5.04 5.59 -6.02
C CYS A 144 5.17 6.63 -7.14
N MET A 145 4.33 6.49 -8.15
CA MET A 145 4.24 7.39 -9.30
C MET A 145 3.13 8.41 -9.08
N PHE A 146 3.38 9.64 -9.51
CA PHE A 146 2.43 10.73 -9.35
C PHE A 146 2.21 11.48 -10.67
N ASP A 147 0.96 11.90 -10.88
CA ASP A 147 0.57 12.93 -11.82
C ASP A 147 0.10 14.15 -11.01
N GLY A 148 0.92 15.20 -11.00
CA GLY A 148 0.77 16.28 -10.02
C GLY A 148 0.88 15.75 -8.59
N ASP A 149 -0.18 15.96 -7.80
CA ASP A 149 -0.29 15.47 -6.41
C ASP A 149 -1.10 14.17 -6.31
N LYS A 150 -1.64 13.65 -7.41
CA LYS A 150 -2.38 12.41 -7.44
C LYS A 150 -1.43 11.24 -7.65
N MET A 151 -1.45 10.26 -6.73
CA MET A 151 -0.79 8.99 -6.95
C MET A 151 -1.54 8.21 -8.03
N VAL A 152 -0.80 7.66 -9.00
CA VAL A 152 -1.38 6.96 -10.15
C VAL A 152 -0.87 5.54 -10.29
N ASP A 153 0.24 5.20 -9.63
CA ASP A 153 0.76 3.84 -9.62
C ASP A 153 1.78 3.60 -8.50
N ALA A 154 2.05 2.32 -8.21
CA ALA A 154 3.07 1.89 -7.28
C ALA A 154 3.77 0.62 -7.80
N PHE A 155 5.09 0.57 -7.65
CA PHE A 155 5.93 -0.53 -8.08
C PHE A 155 6.82 -0.98 -6.94
N GLY A 156 6.90 -2.29 -6.73
CA GLY A 156 7.74 -2.92 -5.71
C GLY A 156 7.32 -4.37 -5.51
N GLU A 157 8.16 -5.15 -4.90
CA GLU A 157 7.85 -6.53 -4.51
C GLU A 157 7.23 -6.53 -3.12
N MET A 158 5.92 -6.75 -3.04
CA MET A 158 5.16 -6.69 -1.79
C MET A 158 4.68 -8.07 -1.32
N PHE A 159 5.42 -9.13 -1.69
CA PHE A 159 5.12 -10.50 -1.27
C PHE A 159 5.11 -10.68 0.25
N PRO A 160 4.25 -11.58 0.77
CA PRO A 160 4.31 -12.03 2.16
C PRO A 160 5.74 -12.51 2.54
N PRO A 161 6.15 -12.35 3.81
CA PRO A 161 7.40 -12.96 4.29
C PRO A 161 7.38 -14.48 4.13
N THR A 162 8.55 -15.07 3.86
CA THR A 162 8.69 -16.54 3.73
C THR A 162 8.39 -17.27 5.04
N GLU A 163 8.65 -16.65 6.18
CA GLU A 163 8.39 -17.18 7.51
C GLU A 163 6.89 -17.44 7.75
N ILE A 164 6.02 -16.64 7.14
CA ILE A 164 4.55 -16.84 7.21
C ILE A 164 4.14 -18.18 6.57
N SER A 165 4.91 -18.68 5.62
CA SER A 165 4.61 -19.93 4.91
C SER A 165 5.07 -21.20 5.66
N GLN A 166 5.81 -21.08 6.76
CA GLN A 166 6.48 -22.21 7.45
C GLN A 166 5.74 -22.67 8.73
N ASN A 167 4.72 -21.92 9.18
CA ASN A 167 3.99 -22.25 10.40
C ASN A 167 2.76 -23.14 10.10
N LYS A 168 3.01 -24.34 9.57
CA LYS A 168 2.03 -25.43 9.53
C LYS A 168 2.37 -26.50 10.54
#